data_28172783f82c90b012c1d57f388e1db0
#
_entry.id   28172783f82c90b012c1d57f388e1db0
#
_cell.length_a   1.000
_cell.length_b   1.000
_cell.length_c   1.000
_cell.angle_alpha   90.00
_cell.angle_beta   90.00
_cell.angle_gamma   90.00
#
_symmetry.space_group_name_H-M   'P 1'
#
loop_
_entity.id
_entity.type
_entity.pdbx_description
1 polymer ?
#
loop_
_entity_poly.entity_id
_entity_poly.type
_entity_poly.pdbx_seq_one_letter_code
_entity_poly.pdbx_strand_id
1 'polypeptide(L)'
;MRNAGLDEAKARIKIAGRSINNLRYADDTTLMAESEEELKNLLMKVKEESEKVGLKLNIQKVKIMASSPIISWQIHGETVEMVTDFILGGSKITADDDSSHEIKRRLLIGRKVMTNLDSIFKSRAITLSTKVCLVKAMVFPVVMYGCRSWTIKKELVLLKCDVGEDS
;
A
#
# COMPACT_ATOMS: atom_id res chain seq x y z
N MET A 1 -19.78 4.10 -6.18
CA MET A 1 -19.37 2.74 -5.71
C MET A 1 -19.53 2.47 -4.19
N ARG A 2 -20.20 3.32 -3.41
CA ARG A 2 -20.37 3.07 -1.96
C ARG A 2 -21.30 1.89 -1.61
N ASN A 3 -22.09 1.38 -2.54
CA ASN A 3 -23.13 0.36 -2.30
C ASN A 3 -23.04 -0.84 -3.26
N ALA A 4 -21.84 -1.30 -3.60
CA ALA A 4 -21.72 -2.53 -4.41
C ALA A 4 -22.05 -3.77 -3.61
N GLY A 5 -23.12 -3.81 -2.78
CA GLY A 5 -23.73 -5.00 -2.18
C GLY A 5 -22.80 -6.15 -1.76
N LEU A 6 -21.50 -5.84 -1.54
CA LEU A 6 -20.53 -6.80 -1.04
C LEU A 6 -20.85 -7.03 0.44
N ASP A 7 -21.52 -8.13 0.68
CA ASP A 7 -22.02 -8.51 1.99
C ASP A 7 -20.83 -8.78 2.93
N GLU A 8 -20.44 -7.75 3.70
CA GLU A 8 -19.33 -7.82 4.67
C GLU A 8 -19.60 -8.86 5.76
N ALA A 9 -20.88 -9.21 5.99
CA ALA A 9 -21.26 -10.22 6.97
C ALA A 9 -20.76 -11.64 6.61
N LYS A 10 -20.43 -11.89 5.33
CA LYS A 10 -19.88 -13.17 4.87
C LYS A 10 -18.36 -13.18 4.73
N ALA A 11 -17.70 -12.04 4.97
CA ALA A 11 -16.26 -11.97 4.90
C ALA A 11 -15.62 -12.78 6.04
N ARG A 12 -14.71 -13.69 5.70
CA ARG A 12 -13.98 -14.53 6.66
C ARG A 12 -12.73 -13.84 7.18
N ILE A 13 -12.13 -12.99 6.37
CA ILE A 13 -10.90 -12.27 6.76
C ILE A 13 -11.23 -11.20 7.80
N LYS A 14 -10.57 -11.28 8.97
CA LYS A 14 -10.75 -10.34 10.06
C LYS A 14 -9.51 -9.46 10.22
N ILE A 15 -9.70 -8.14 10.08
CA ILE A 15 -8.67 -7.14 10.35
C ILE A 15 -9.15 -6.26 11.52
N ALA A 16 -8.39 -6.22 12.61
CA ALA A 16 -8.75 -5.49 13.83
C ALA A 16 -10.16 -5.83 14.35
N GLY A 17 -10.57 -7.12 14.27
CA GLY A 17 -11.88 -7.61 14.73
C GLY A 17 -13.05 -7.33 13.78
N ARG A 18 -12.82 -6.67 12.63
CA ARG A 18 -13.84 -6.43 11.59
C ARG A 18 -13.67 -7.40 10.45
N SER A 19 -14.76 -7.96 9.96
CA SER A 19 -14.76 -8.78 8.75
C SER A 19 -14.62 -7.88 7.53
N ILE A 20 -13.60 -8.09 6.71
CA ILE A 20 -13.28 -7.27 5.54
C ILE A 20 -13.02 -8.19 4.35
N ASN A 21 -13.68 -7.95 3.22
CA ASN A 21 -13.45 -8.64 1.95
C ASN A 21 -13.00 -7.69 0.83
N ASN A 22 -12.96 -6.38 1.09
CA ASN A 22 -12.47 -5.41 0.15
C ASN A 22 -11.84 -4.20 0.85
N LEU A 23 -10.82 -3.62 0.21
CA LEU A 23 -10.23 -2.33 0.55
C LEU A 23 -10.33 -1.43 -0.66
N ARG A 24 -10.73 -0.18 -0.46
CA ARG A 24 -10.90 0.81 -1.54
C ARG A 24 -10.11 2.07 -1.23
N TYR A 25 -9.36 2.51 -2.22
CA TYR A 25 -8.62 3.76 -2.16
C TYR A 25 -8.71 4.46 -3.51
N ALA A 26 -9.46 5.56 -3.58
CA ALA A 26 -9.79 6.28 -4.81
C ALA A 26 -10.41 5.34 -5.86
N ASP A 27 -9.71 5.08 -6.96
CA ASP A 27 -10.06 4.18 -8.05
C ASP A 27 -9.54 2.75 -7.84
N ASP A 28 -8.59 2.56 -6.93
CA ASP A 28 -8.05 1.26 -6.59
C ASP A 28 -9.01 0.47 -5.68
N THR A 29 -9.28 -0.77 -6.04
CA THR A 29 -10.05 -1.72 -5.22
C THR A 29 -9.26 -3.01 -5.07
N THR A 30 -9.01 -3.42 -3.84
CA THR A 30 -8.41 -4.71 -3.51
C THR A 30 -9.47 -5.61 -2.92
N LEU A 31 -9.65 -6.79 -3.51
CA LEU A 31 -10.51 -7.85 -3.01
C LEU A 31 -9.69 -8.86 -2.23
N MET A 32 -10.24 -9.38 -1.14
CA MET A 32 -9.57 -10.33 -0.27
C MET A 32 -10.49 -11.51 -0.01
N ALA A 33 -9.97 -12.73 -0.13
CA ALA A 33 -10.68 -13.97 0.12
C ALA A 33 -9.72 -15.04 0.64
N GLU A 34 -10.25 -16.04 1.34
CA GLU A 34 -9.48 -17.20 1.80
C GLU A 34 -9.35 -18.29 0.73
N SER A 35 -10.21 -18.28 -0.29
CA SER A 35 -10.19 -19.24 -1.39
C SER A 35 -10.28 -18.57 -2.76
N GLU A 36 -9.78 -19.27 -3.77
CA GLU A 36 -9.85 -18.84 -5.17
C GLU A 36 -11.30 -18.68 -5.65
N GLU A 37 -12.19 -19.61 -5.28
CA GLU A 37 -13.59 -19.56 -5.67
C GLU A 37 -14.32 -18.35 -5.06
N GLU A 38 -14.05 -18.06 -3.79
CA GLU A 38 -14.60 -16.90 -3.12
C GLU A 38 -14.12 -15.60 -3.78
N LEU A 39 -12.83 -15.51 -4.14
CA LEU A 39 -12.27 -14.36 -4.84
C LEU A 39 -12.91 -14.18 -6.22
N LYS A 40 -13.13 -15.26 -6.98
CA LYS A 40 -13.84 -15.21 -8.27
C LYS A 40 -15.26 -14.68 -8.10
N ASN A 41 -16.00 -15.17 -7.12
CA ASN A 41 -17.36 -14.73 -6.84
C ASN A 41 -17.42 -13.25 -6.46
N LEU A 42 -16.47 -12.77 -5.64
CA LEU A 42 -16.36 -11.35 -5.29
C LEU A 42 -16.08 -10.49 -6.52
N LEU A 43 -15.14 -10.91 -7.36
CA LEU A 43 -14.78 -10.19 -8.57
C LEU A 43 -15.96 -10.11 -9.57
N MET A 44 -16.69 -11.20 -9.76
CA MET A 44 -17.88 -11.21 -10.63
C MET A 44 -18.94 -10.24 -10.13
N LYS A 45 -19.22 -10.22 -8.82
CA LYS A 45 -20.13 -9.23 -8.23
C LYS A 45 -19.67 -7.79 -8.46
N VAL A 46 -18.38 -7.51 -8.25
CA VAL A 46 -17.83 -6.16 -8.50
C VAL A 46 -18.00 -5.79 -9.98
N LYS A 47 -17.76 -6.73 -10.88
CA LYS A 47 -17.94 -6.52 -12.32
C LYS A 47 -19.40 -6.18 -12.65
N GLU A 48 -20.35 -7.00 -12.22
CA GLU A 48 -21.79 -6.78 -12.44
C GLU A 48 -22.25 -5.42 -11.90
N GLU A 49 -21.87 -5.07 -10.67
CA GLU A 49 -22.23 -3.79 -10.07
C GLU A 49 -21.57 -2.60 -10.76
N SER A 50 -20.34 -2.75 -11.24
CA SER A 50 -19.67 -1.69 -12.01
C SER A 50 -20.31 -1.49 -13.39
N GLU A 51 -20.71 -2.56 -14.06
CA GLU A 51 -21.41 -2.48 -15.35
C GLU A 51 -22.77 -1.77 -15.24
N LYS A 52 -23.51 -1.96 -14.13
CA LYS A 52 -24.79 -1.26 -13.87
C LYS A 52 -24.63 0.27 -13.82
N VAL A 53 -23.48 0.76 -13.42
CA VAL A 53 -23.15 2.20 -13.36
C VAL A 53 -22.32 2.68 -14.55
N GLY A 54 -22.21 1.85 -15.61
CA GLY A 54 -21.47 2.20 -16.83
C GLY A 54 -19.95 2.13 -16.72
N LEU A 55 -19.40 1.52 -15.67
CA LEU A 55 -17.98 1.33 -15.48
C LEU A 55 -17.56 -0.07 -15.97
N LYS A 56 -16.45 -0.15 -16.72
CA LYS A 56 -15.89 -1.42 -17.18
C LYS A 56 -14.65 -1.78 -16.39
N LEU A 57 -14.61 -3.03 -15.90
CA LEU A 57 -13.42 -3.58 -15.28
C LEU A 57 -12.32 -3.76 -16.32
N ASN A 58 -11.14 -3.20 -16.08
CA ASN A 58 -9.98 -3.40 -16.94
C ASN A 58 -9.20 -4.63 -16.47
N ILE A 59 -9.43 -5.79 -17.10
CA ILE A 59 -8.82 -7.08 -16.74
C ILE A 59 -7.30 -7.03 -16.86
N GLN A 60 -6.74 -6.29 -17.80
CA GLN A 60 -5.29 -6.16 -17.98
C GLN A 60 -4.59 -5.46 -16.82
N LYS A 61 -5.33 -4.68 -16.03
CA LYS A 61 -4.81 -4.03 -14.81
C LYS A 61 -5.08 -4.83 -13.54
N VAL A 62 -5.87 -5.90 -13.63
CA VAL A 62 -6.13 -6.77 -12.47
C VAL A 62 -4.88 -7.58 -12.19
N LYS A 63 -4.45 -7.59 -10.93
CA LYS A 63 -3.32 -8.36 -10.44
C LYS A 63 -3.74 -9.23 -9.27
N ILE A 64 -3.21 -10.43 -9.19
CA ILE A 64 -3.50 -11.37 -8.12
C ILE A 64 -2.22 -11.64 -7.35
N MET A 65 -2.35 -11.57 -6.03
CA MET A 65 -1.31 -11.98 -5.10
C MET A 65 -1.87 -13.07 -4.19
N ALA A 66 -1.15 -14.16 -4.04
CA ALA A 66 -1.52 -15.26 -3.16
C ALA A 66 -0.32 -15.67 -2.31
N SER A 67 -0.59 -16.12 -1.09
CA SER A 67 0.41 -16.68 -0.18
C SER A 67 0.85 -18.11 -0.57
N SER A 68 0.03 -18.80 -1.36
CA SER A 68 0.32 -20.13 -1.92
C SER A 68 0.43 -20.06 -3.44
N PRO A 69 1.26 -20.91 -4.09
CA PRO A 69 1.40 -20.89 -5.53
C PRO A 69 0.09 -21.31 -6.21
N ILE A 70 -0.50 -20.40 -6.97
CA ILE A 70 -1.62 -20.66 -7.87
C ILE A 70 -1.04 -20.89 -9.26
N ILE A 71 -1.47 -21.96 -9.96
CA ILE A 71 -0.86 -22.38 -11.24
C ILE A 71 -1.24 -21.43 -12.39
N SER A 72 -2.49 -21.01 -12.46
CA SER A 72 -2.97 -20.00 -13.41
C SER A 72 -4.35 -19.51 -13.03
N TRP A 73 -4.65 -18.24 -13.28
CA TRP A 73 -5.95 -17.67 -13.05
C TRP A 73 -6.49 -17.02 -14.32
N GLN A 74 -7.70 -17.40 -14.70
CA GLN A 74 -8.35 -16.88 -15.91
C GLN A 74 -9.70 -16.25 -15.58
N ILE A 75 -9.94 -15.10 -16.18
CA ILE A 75 -11.23 -14.40 -16.14
C ILE A 75 -11.71 -14.28 -17.58
N HIS A 76 -12.82 -14.92 -17.93
CA HIS A 76 -13.38 -14.91 -19.29
C HIS A 76 -12.37 -15.29 -20.40
N GLY A 77 -11.46 -16.22 -20.13
CA GLY A 77 -10.43 -16.65 -21.08
C GLY A 77 -9.19 -15.77 -21.13
N GLU A 78 -9.14 -14.65 -20.43
CA GLU A 78 -7.95 -13.84 -20.27
C GLU A 78 -7.18 -14.25 -19.02
N THR A 79 -5.87 -14.45 -19.18
CA THR A 79 -4.98 -14.80 -18.04
C THR A 79 -4.67 -13.55 -17.23
N VAL A 80 -4.88 -13.62 -15.92
CA VAL A 80 -4.57 -12.54 -14.99
C VAL A 80 -3.12 -12.64 -14.53
N GLU A 81 -2.44 -11.49 -14.46
CA GLU A 81 -1.07 -11.39 -13.99
C GLU A 81 -0.97 -11.75 -12.50
N MET A 82 -0.14 -12.74 -12.19
CA MET A 82 0.21 -13.07 -10.82
C MET A 82 1.44 -12.28 -10.40
N VAL A 83 1.34 -11.63 -9.24
CA VAL A 83 2.42 -10.81 -8.70
C VAL A 83 2.77 -11.21 -7.28
N THR A 84 4.02 -11.03 -6.90
CA THR A 84 4.51 -11.23 -5.53
C THR A 84 4.32 -10.00 -4.67
N ASP A 85 4.10 -8.86 -5.29
CA ASP A 85 3.87 -7.58 -4.62
C ASP A 85 3.03 -6.62 -5.48
N PHE A 86 2.35 -5.68 -4.84
CA PHE A 86 1.67 -4.57 -5.51
C PHE A 86 1.65 -3.31 -4.63
N ILE A 87 1.31 -2.18 -5.23
CA ILE A 87 1.19 -0.90 -4.51
C ILE A 87 -0.28 -0.58 -4.29
N LEU A 88 -0.69 -0.47 -3.03
CA LEU A 88 -2.03 -0.03 -2.63
C LEU A 88 -1.92 1.23 -1.77
N GLY A 89 -2.65 2.28 -2.14
CA GLY A 89 -2.62 3.55 -1.40
C GLY A 89 -1.21 4.12 -1.26
N GLY A 90 -0.33 3.86 -2.23
CA GLY A 90 1.06 4.30 -2.22
C GLY A 90 2.01 3.48 -1.36
N SER A 91 1.56 2.42 -0.68
CA SER A 91 2.40 1.49 0.09
C SER A 91 2.58 0.18 -0.66
N LYS A 92 3.80 -0.37 -0.64
CA LYS A 92 4.11 -1.67 -1.23
C LYS A 92 3.67 -2.78 -0.28
N ILE A 93 2.83 -3.69 -0.77
CA ILE A 93 2.35 -4.87 -0.06
C ILE A 93 2.98 -6.09 -0.72
N THR A 94 3.50 -7.02 0.07
CA THR A 94 4.17 -8.25 -0.38
C THR A 94 3.44 -9.46 0.16
N ALA A 95 3.50 -10.59 -0.56
CA ALA A 95 2.84 -11.84 -0.19
C ALA A 95 3.45 -12.50 1.05
N ASP A 96 4.70 -12.18 1.38
CA ASP A 96 5.46 -12.70 2.52
C ASP A 96 5.30 -11.88 3.82
N ASP A 97 4.42 -10.86 3.80
CA ASP A 97 4.17 -9.92 4.91
C ASP A 97 5.47 -9.23 5.43
N ASP A 98 6.51 -9.12 4.56
CA ASP A 98 7.77 -8.45 4.90
C ASP A 98 7.73 -6.96 4.55
N SER A 99 7.58 -6.12 5.56
CA SER A 99 7.61 -4.66 5.41
C SER A 99 9.00 -4.09 5.05
N SER A 100 10.08 -4.88 5.10
CA SER A 100 11.45 -4.41 4.84
C SER A 100 11.60 -3.81 3.45
N HIS A 101 10.89 -4.35 2.45
CA HIS A 101 10.89 -3.84 1.08
C HIS A 101 10.28 -2.44 0.98
N GLU A 102 9.15 -2.21 1.65
CA GLU A 102 8.51 -0.89 1.69
C GLU A 102 9.36 0.11 2.46
N ILE A 103 9.94 -0.28 3.59
CA ILE A 103 10.83 0.58 4.38
C ILE A 103 12.02 1.02 3.54
N LYS A 104 12.71 0.09 2.87
CA LYS A 104 13.85 0.41 1.97
C LYS A 104 13.41 1.36 0.85
N ARG A 105 12.25 1.11 0.24
CA ARG A 105 11.69 1.99 -0.81
C ARG A 105 11.45 3.40 -0.29
N ARG A 106 10.87 3.56 0.90
CA ARG A 106 10.60 4.86 1.52
C ARG A 106 11.89 5.61 1.86
N LEU A 107 12.89 4.90 2.38
CA LEU A 107 14.21 5.50 2.65
C LEU A 107 14.87 6.00 1.36
N LEU A 108 14.77 5.26 0.25
CA LEU A 108 15.28 5.70 -1.05
C LEU A 108 14.57 6.96 -1.55
N ILE A 109 13.24 7.03 -1.42
CA ILE A 109 12.46 8.23 -1.79
C ILE A 109 12.88 9.40 -0.90
N GLY A 110 13.01 9.19 0.42
CA GLY A 110 13.48 10.22 1.35
C GLY A 110 14.88 10.74 1.01
N ARG A 111 15.82 9.86 0.64
CA ARG A 111 17.16 10.27 0.13
C ARG A 111 17.04 11.10 -1.12
N LYS A 112 16.18 10.76 -2.06
CA LYS A 112 15.94 11.55 -3.28
C LYS A 112 15.41 12.94 -2.94
N VAL A 113 14.48 13.06 -2.00
CA VAL A 113 13.98 14.36 -1.52
C VAL A 113 15.12 15.17 -0.88
N MET A 114 15.94 14.53 -0.03
CA MET A 114 17.12 15.20 0.56
C MET A 114 18.10 15.70 -0.50
N THR A 115 18.37 14.92 -1.53
CA THR A 115 19.25 15.32 -2.64
C THR A 115 18.69 16.53 -3.39
N ASN A 116 17.38 16.58 -3.60
CA ASN A 116 16.73 17.74 -4.25
C ASN A 116 16.84 19.02 -3.40
N LEU A 117 17.02 18.90 -2.08
CA LEU A 117 17.19 20.01 -1.14
C LEU A 117 18.66 20.32 -0.84
N ASP A 118 19.63 19.66 -1.49
CA ASP A 118 21.05 19.74 -1.19
C ASP A 118 21.60 21.17 -1.26
N SER A 119 21.16 21.97 -2.24
CA SER A 119 21.54 23.39 -2.36
C SER A 119 21.14 24.22 -1.13
N ILE A 120 19.96 23.92 -0.57
CA ILE A 120 19.44 24.58 0.63
C ILE A 120 20.26 24.14 1.86
N PHE A 121 20.53 22.83 1.99
CA PHE A 121 21.30 22.31 3.12
C PHE A 121 22.75 22.75 3.13
N LYS A 122 23.37 22.97 1.96
CA LYS A 122 24.73 23.48 1.84
C LYS A 122 24.85 25.00 2.03
N SER A 123 23.75 25.73 1.90
CA SER A 123 23.73 27.18 2.08
C SER A 123 24.08 27.57 3.51
N ARG A 124 25.09 28.49 3.66
CA ARG A 124 25.44 29.08 4.96
C ARG A 124 24.50 30.20 5.39
N ALA A 125 23.71 30.76 4.48
CA ALA A 125 22.71 31.79 4.79
C ALA A 125 21.48 31.25 5.51
N ILE A 126 21.25 29.93 5.49
CA ILE A 126 20.10 29.29 6.11
C ILE A 126 20.53 28.69 7.45
N THR A 127 19.78 29.07 8.51
CA THR A 127 20.07 28.59 9.87
C THR A 127 19.83 27.09 10.01
N LEU A 128 20.51 26.45 10.95
CA LEU A 128 20.31 25.03 11.25
C LEU A 128 18.87 24.73 11.63
N SER A 129 18.25 25.59 12.43
CA SER A 129 16.83 25.44 12.84
C SER A 129 15.90 25.38 11.64
N THR A 130 16.10 26.26 10.65
CA THR A 130 15.31 26.24 9.40
C THR A 130 15.54 24.96 8.61
N LYS A 131 16.78 24.49 8.52
CA LYS A 131 17.11 23.21 7.85
C LYS A 131 16.40 22.03 8.50
N VAL A 132 16.42 21.95 9.83
CA VAL A 132 15.70 20.90 10.60
C VAL A 132 14.18 20.98 10.36
N CYS A 133 13.63 22.19 10.35
CA CYS A 133 12.20 22.39 10.05
C CYS A 133 11.85 21.87 8.65
N LEU A 134 12.68 22.14 7.64
CA LEU A 134 12.50 21.63 6.28
C LEU A 134 12.55 20.10 6.22
N VAL A 135 13.50 19.46 6.91
CA VAL A 135 13.56 18.01 7.00
C VAL A 135 12.27 17.44 7.60
N LYS A 136 11.82 18.01 8.73
CA LYS A 136 10.57 17.59 9.40
C LYS A 136 9.33 17.76 8.50
N ALA A 137 9.28 18.85 7.72
CA ALA A 137 8.12 19.17 6.89
C ALA A 137 8.11 18.39 5.56
N MET A 138 9.26 18.12 4.95
CA MET A 138 9.33 17.59 3.58
C MET A 138 9.84 16.15 3.52
N VAL A 139 10.78 15.74 4.37
CA VAL A 139 11.39 14.41 4.30
C VAL A 139 10.64 13.42 5.20
N PHE A 140 10.36 13.79 6.44
CA PHE A 140 9.67 12.90 7.38
C PHE A 140 8.31 12.40 6.89
N PRO A 141 7.41 13.22 6.33
CA PRO A 141 6.11 12.72 5.85
C PRO A 141 6.27 11.68 4.73
N VAL A 142 7.28 11.83 3.88
CA VAL A 142 7.55 10.90 2.78
C VAL A 142 8.10 9.57 3.30
N VAL A 143 9.06 9.61 4.22
CA VAL A 143 9.67 8.41 4.80
C VAL A 143 8.68 7.66 5.70
N MET A 144 7.91 8.38 6.51
CA MET A 144 6.99 7.79 7.50
C MET A 144 5.60 7.48 6.93
N TYR A 145 5.36 7.72 5.65
CA TYR A 145 4.08 7.41 5.03
C TYR A 145 3.77 5.91 5.13
N GLY A 146 2.61 5.57 5.67
CA GLY A 146 2.18 4.18 5.84
C GLY A 146 2.87 3.42 6.98
N CYS A 147 3.72 4.06 7.80
CA CYS A 147 4.51 3.38 8.84
C CYS A 147 3.67 2.67 9.92
N ARG A 148 2.39 3.02 10.07
CA ARG A 148 1.49 2.36 11.04
C ARG A 148 1.21 0.90 10.69
N SER A 149 1.36 0.51 9.43
CA SER A 149 1.18 -0.85 8.95
C SER A 149 2.49 -1.65 8.92
N TRP A 150 3.63 -1.04 9.29
CA TRP A 150 4.92 -1.73 9.26
C TRP A 150 5.16 -2.53 10.54
N THR A 151 5.58 -3.77 10.37
CA THR A 151 6.15 -4.56 11.46
C THR A 151 7.58 -4.08 11.68
N ILE A 152 7.81 -3.18 12.63
CA ILE A 152 9.12 -2.57 12.86
C ILE A 152 9.96 -3.50 13.73
N LYS A 153 11.04 -4.06 13.18
CA LYS A 153 12.11 -4.68 13.96
C LYS A 153 12.85 -3.61 14.77
N LYS A 154 13.39 -3.97 15.95
CA LYS A 154 14.03 -3.07 16.94
C LYS A 154 15.02 -2.04 16.37
N GLU A 155 15.69 -2.35 15.26
CA GLU A 155 16.70 -1.47 14.63
C GLU A 155 16.14 -0.17 14.04
N LEU A 156 14.83 -0.10 13.72
CA LEU A 156 14.22 1.13 13.19
C LEU A 156 13.65 2.03 14.31
N VAL A 157 13.45 1.49 15.51
CA VAL A 157 13.01 2.27 16.68
C VAL A 157 14.13 3.22 17.12
N LEU A 158 15.40 2.84 16.95
CA LEU A 158 16.57 3.67 17.26
C LEU A 158 16.65 4.94 16.37
N LEU A 159 16.30 4.85 15.10
CA LEU A 159 16.26 6.02 14.21
C LEU A 159 15.20 7.07 14.60
N LYS A 160 14.19 6.69 15.36
CA LYS A 160 13.14 7.58 15.83
C LYS A 160 13.52 8.34 17.10
N CYS A 161 14.45 7.80 17.89
CA CYS A 161 14.92 8.42 19.14
C CYS A 161 16.07 9.41 18.92
N ASP A 162 16.96 9.17 17.95
CA ASP A 162 18.15 10.00 17.72
C ASP A 162 17.87 11.38 17.07
N VAL A 163 16.66 11.66 16.68
CA VAL A 163 16.25 12.96 16.09
C VAL A 163 15.46 13.84 17.08
N GLY A 164 15.22 13.34 18.30
CA GLY A 164 14.33 13.94 19.30
C GLY A 164 14.98 14.48 20.57
N GLU A 165 16.24 14.21 20.83
CA GLU A 165 16.89 14.54 22.11
C GLU A 165 18.14 15.43 21.97
N ASP A 166 18.07 16.54 21.27
CA ASP A 166 18.98 17.67 21.50
C ASP A 166 18.17 18.97 21.37
N SER A 167 17.57 19.34 22.48
CA SER A 167 17.00 20.69 22.72
C SER A 167 17.45 21.17 24.06
#